data_9ea80202d6f7b2e90b7abcb544b10d66
#
_entry.id   9ea80202d6f7b2e90b7abcb544b10d66
#
_cell.length_a   1.000
_cell.length_b   1.000
_cell.length_c   1.000
_cell.angle_alpha   90.00
_cell.angle_beta   90.00
_cell.angle_gamma   90.00
#
_symmetry.space_group_name_H-M   'P 1'
#
loop_
_entity.id
_entity.type
_entity.pdbx_description
1 polymer ?
#
loop_
_entity_poly.entity_id
_entity_poly.type
_entity_poly.pdbx_seq_one_letter_code
_entity_poly.pdbx_strand_id
1 'polypeptide(L)'
;MQRRAALLLSMAILAGCRGQKGKSVFIEPSLETLIPADTIFVAGVDVDAIRSTPVFQKYLSQVRLPRMEDFVQQTGLDPRKDLSQILSTSNGKTGFFMARGQFDVAAVELKLQKNGLAQIPYSGYNLFGDQRRAVMFIGSRTAVAGPTPDLKILIDERHQPTHGLPPALRQAVQTIPNNRQVWAAFVGGLRGLDLGVPEDSNLGQIAHLLRGIDHGTIGIDLRNGVDFKGDLDCNTDIDAKHIHDAIRGVIGIGRLSTPDNRPELLRLYDTIKVEQIQKRVDVSAQVAPDLEDKFLDLWLKQGRARP
;
A
#
# COMPACT_ATOMS: atom_id res chain seq x y z
N MET A 1 -12.41 -21.07 -66.71
CA MET A 1 -12.98 -21.24 -65.40
C MET A 1 -11.85 -21.51 -64.43
N GLN A 2 -11.81 -20.97 -63.21
CA GLN A 2 -10.73 -21.01 -62.21
C GLN A 2 -9.67 -19.93 -62.37
N ARG A 3 -9.96 -18.76 -61.82
CA ARG A 3 -8.99 -17.76 -61.29
C ARG A 3 -9.76 -16.60 -60.57
N ARG A 4 -10.49 -16.88 -59.48
CA ARG A 4 -11.06 -15.83 -58.61
C ARG A 4 -11.35 -16.41 -57.21
N ALA A 5 -10.31 -16.82 -56.45
CA ALA A 5 -10.49 -17.24 -55.05
C ALA A 5 -9.16 -17.18 -54.28
N ALA A 6 -8.46 -16.04 -54.30
CA ALA A 6 -7.22 -15.91 -53.55
C ALA A 6 -6.95 -14.44 -53.14
N LEU A 7 -7.98 -13.73 -52.65
CA LEU A 7 -7.82 -12.32 -52.27
C LEU A 7 -8.70 -11.89 -51.07
N LEU A 8 -9.07 -12.80 -50.17
CA LEU A 8 -9.87 -12.51 -48.99
C LEU A 8 -9.31 -13.10 -47.66
N LEU A 9 -8.00 -13.35 -47.59
CA LEU A 9 -7.39 -13.93 -46.38
C LEU A 9 -6.19 -13.12 -45.88
N SER A 10 -6.18 -11.80 -45.98
CA SER A 10 -5.06 -10.95 -45.52
C SER A 10 -5.49 -9.75 -44.70
N MET A 11 -6.65 -9.78 -44.01
CA MET A 11 -7.15 -8.62 -43.26
C MET A 11 -7.67 -8.98 -41.86
N ALA A 12 -6.95 -9.82 -41.11
CA ALA A 12 -7.38 -10.22 -39.78
C ALA A 12 -6.22 -10.32 -38.77
N ILE A 13 -5.12 -9.54 -38.90
CA ILE A 13 -4.02 -9.53 -37.93
C ILE A 13 -3.65 -8.07 -37.57
N LEU A 14 -4.65 -7.25 -37.27
CA LEU A 14 -4.46 -5.94 -36.59
C LEU A 14 -5.50 -5.72 -35.51
N ALA A 15 -5.97 -6.78 -34.88
CA ALA A 15 -6.82 -6.70 -33.70
C ALA A 15 -5.96 -6.75 -32.43
N GLY A 16 -5.44 -5.60 -32.03
CA GLY A 16 -5.38 -5.23 -30.64
C GLY A 16 -4.39 -5.96 -29.76
N CYS A 17 -3.16 -5.50 -29.68
CA CYS A 17 -2.48 -5.42 -28.39
C CYS A 17 -3.22 -4.43 -27.49
N ARG A 18 -4.46 -4.69 -27.12
CA ARG A 18 -5.03 -4.21 -25.86
C ARG A 18 -4.35 -5.06 -24.81
N GLY A 19 -3.33 -4.50 -24.15
CA GLY A 19 -2.71 -5.12 -22.98
C GLY A 19 -3.82 -5.64 -22.08
N GLN A 20 -3.91 -6.96 -21.93
CA GLN A 20 -4.77 -7.57 -20.93
C GLN A 20 -4.34 -6.95 -19.60
N LYS A 21 -5.22 -6.10 -19.01
CA LYS A 21 -5.04 -5.69 -17.63
C LYS A 21 -4.88 -6.97 -16.84
N GLY A 22 -3.72 -7.16 -16.21
CA GLY A 22 -3.42 -8.35 -15.43
C GLY A 22 -4.57 -8.65 -14.46
N LYS A 23 -4.77 -9.90 -14.11
CA LYS A 23 -5.83 -10.30 -13.15
C LYS A 23 -5.52 -9.85 -11.72
N SER A 24 -4.26 -9.50 -11.43
CA SER A 24 -3.75 -9.08 -10.10
C SER A 24 -3.28 -7.63 -10.10
N VAL A 25 -3.04 -7.09 -8.91
CA VAL A 25 -2.45 -5.76 -8.73
C VAL A 25 -1.14 -5.63 -9.50
N PHE A 26 -0.85 -4.42 -9.93
CA PHE A 26 0.31 -4.11 -10.76
C PHE A 26 1.36 -3.38 -9.94
N ILE A 27 2.60 -3.83 -10.03
CA ILE A 27 3.78 -3.12 -9.54
C ILE A 27 4.54 -2.61 -10.76
N GLU A 28 4.83 -1.32 -10.77
CA GLU A 28 5.62 -0.68 -11.84
C GLU A 28 7.00 -1.33 -11.91
N PRO A 29 7.46 -1.81 -13.07
CA PRO A 29 8.71 -2.55 -13.19
C PRO A 29 9.93 -1.80 -12.63
N SER A 30 9.96 -0.48 -12.76
CA SER A 30 11.03 0.35 -12.21
C SER A 30 11.07 0.40 -10.68
N LEU A 31 9.95 0.14 -10.00
CA LEU A 31 9.89 -0.03 -8.55
C LEU A 31 10.18 -1.48 -8.17
N GLU A 32 9.67 -2.45 -8.94
CA GLU A 32 9.86 -3.86 -8.66
C GLU A 32 11.33 -4.25 -8.63
N THR A 33 12.14 -3.73 -9.57
CA THR A 33 13.60 -3.97 -9.61
C THR A 33 14.38 -3.40 -8.43
N LEU A 34 13.77 -2.58 -7.61
CA LEU A 34 14.38 -2.00 -6.41
C LEU A 34 14.02 -2.78 -5.13
N ILE A 35 13.15 -3.78 -5.22
CA ILE A 35 12.75 -4.58 -4.05
C ILE A 35 13.90 -5.51 -3.65
N PRO A 36 14.44 -5.43 -2.41
CA PRO A 36 15.47 -6.34 -1.95
C PRO A 36 14.99 -7.80 -1.91
N ALA A 37 15.91 -8.73 -2.15
CA ALA A 37 15.61 -10.17 -2.20
C ALA A 37 15.13 -10.77 -0.87
N ASP A 38 15.47 -10.14 0.25
CA ASP A 38 15.06 -10.55 1.61
C ASP A 38 13.75 -9.92 2.08
N THR A 39 13.03 -9.23 1.20
CA THR A 39 11.75 -8.59 1.52
C THR A 39 10.70 -9.63 1.92
N ILE A 40 10.05 -9.40 3.06
CA ILE A 40 8.95 -10.25 3.58
C ILE A 40 7.60 -9.55 3.58
N PHE A 41 7.57 -8.23 3.40
CA PHE A 41 6.37 -7.41 3.36
C PHE A 41 6.43 -6.42 2.20
N VAL A 42 5.32 -6.30 1.48
CA VAL A 42 5.13 -5.28 0.45
C VAL A 42 3.72 -4.72 0.54
N ALA A 43 3.60 -3.40 0.43
CA ALA A 43 2.31 -2.72 0.31
C ALA A 43 2.37 -1.73 -0.85
N GLY A 44 1.27 -1.60 -1.57
CA GLY A 44 1.16 -0.72 -2.73
C GLY A 44 -0.09 0.16 -2.68
N VAL A 45 0.05 1.35 -3.23
CA VAL A 45 -1.03 2.31 -3.45
C VAL A 45 -0.99 2.76 -4.90
N ASP A 46 -2.03 2.46 -5.66
CA ASP A 46 -2.24 2.99 -7.00
C ASP A 46 -2.91 4.36 -6.90
N VAL A 47 -2.09 5.42 -6.88
CA VAL A 47 -2.54 6.79 -6.71
C VAL A 47 -3.36 7.26 -7.92
N ASP A 48 -2.98 6.82 -9.12
CA ASP A 48 -3.72 7.16 -10.35
C ASP A 48 -5.14 6.57 -10.31
N ALA A 49 -5.27 5.33 -9.89
CA ALA A 49 -6.57 4.69 -9.74
C ALA A 49 -7.41 5.33 -8.62
N ILE A 50 -6.78 5.71 -7.49
CA ILE A 50 -7.45 6.42 -6.38
C ILE A 50 -8.00 7.77 -6.84
N ARG A 51 -7.25 8.53 -7.66
CA ARG A 51 -7.71 9.85 -8.15
C ARG A 51 -9.04 9.77 -8.91
N SER A 52 -9.34 8.64 -9.54
CA SER A 52 -10.59 8.41 -10.25
C SER A 52 -11.77 8.02 -9.36
N THR A 53 -11.53 7.77 -8.06
CA THR A 53 -12.58 7.34 -7.12
C THR A 53 -13.41 8.51 -6.61
N PRO A 54 -14.70 8.29 -6.29
CA PRO A 54 -15.56 9.32 -5.69
C PRO A 54 -15.00 9.89 -4.38
N VAL A 55 -14.42 9.03 -3.54
CA VAL A 55 -13.83 9.45 -2.26
C VAL A 55 -12.66 10.42 -2.45
N PHE A 56 -11.82 10.22 -3.45
CA PHE A 56 -10.75 11.16 -3.75
C PHE A 56 -11.31 12.49 -4.27
N GLN A 57 -12.20 12.45 -5.25
CA GLN A 57 -12.73 13.65 -5.88
C GLN A 57 -13.53 14.51 -4.91
N LYS A 58 -14.31 13.88 -4.04
CA LYS A 58 -15.18 14.58 -3.09
C LYS A 58 -14.45 15.06 -1.85
N TYR A 59 -13.49 14.28 -1.35
CA TYR A 59 -12.85 14.52 -0.06
C TYR A 59 -11.35 14.79 -0.18
N LEU A 60 -10.56 13.81 -0.66
CA LEU A 60 -9.10 13.86 -0.56
C LEU A 60 -8.48 14.96 -1.43
N SER A 61 -9.11 15.32 -2.54
CA SER A 61 -8.64 16.42 -3.40
C SER A 61 -8.74 17.79 -2.75
N GLN A 62 -9.65 17.97 -1.79
CA GLN A 62 -9.99 19.26 -1.16
C GLN A 62 -9.53 19.37 0.29
N VAL A 63 -9.24 18.23 0.94
CA VAL A 63 -8.86 18.20 2.34
C VAL A 63 -7.41 18.64 2.51
N ARG A 64 -7.23 19.63 3.37
CA ARG A 64 -5.90 19.99 3.87
C ARG A 64 -5.54 19.08 5.02
N LEU A 65 -4.62 18.16 4.78
CA LEU A 65 -4.00 17.32 5.80
C LEU A 65 -2.71 17.99 6.25
N PRO A 66 -2.59 18.48 7.50
CA PRO A 66 -1.44 19.27 7.94
C PRO A 66 -0.10 18.63 7.55
N ARG A 67 0.11 17.35 7.84
CA ARG A 67 1.35 16.64 7.49
C ARG A 67 1.61 16.56 5.98
N MET A 68 0.58 16.50 5.16
CA MET A 68 0.71 16.49 3.70
C MET A 68 1.05 17.89 3.19
N GLU A 69 0.41 18.92 3.73
CA GLU A 69 0.72 20.31 3.37
C GLU A 69 2.16 20.68 3.79
N ASP A 70 2.61 20.23 4.98
CA ASP A 70 3.99 20.38 5.42
C ASP A 70 4.96 19.66 4.44
N PHE A 71 4.62 18.46 4.02
CA PHE A 71 5.41 17.72 3.03
C PHE A 71 5.49 18.48 1.70
N VAL A 72 4.37 18.99 1.19
CA VAL A 72 4.32 19.81 -0.04
C VAL A 72 5.17 21.08 0.13
N GLN A 73 5.08 21.73 1.27
CA GLN A 73 5.87 22.93 1.55
C GLN A 73 7.36 22.62 1.59
N GLN A 74 7.75 21.53 2.22
CA GLN A 74 9.15 21.13 2.38
C GLN A 74 9.78 20.61 1.09
N THR A 75 9.05 19.87 0.29
CA THR A 75 9.57 19.18 -0.89
C THR A 75 9.17 19.83 -2.21
N GLY A 76 8.04 20.51 -2.25
CA GLY A 76 7.39 20.98 -3.48
C GLY A 76 6.62 19.90 -4.22
N LEU A 77 6.58 18.67 -3.70
CA LEU A 77 5.85 17.54 -4.28
C LEU A 77 4.47 17.42 -3.64
N ASP A 78 3.43 17.42 -4.45
CA ASP A 78 2.07 17.10 -3.98
C ASP A 78 1.77 15.63 -4.31
N PRO A 79 1.73 14.73 -3.31
CA PRO A 79 1.46 13.32 -3.54
C PRO A 79 0.15 13.06 -4.30
N ARG A 80 -0.81 13.95 -4.16
CA ARG A 80 -2.12 13.86 -4.84
C ARG A 80 -2.03 14.08 -6.35
N LYS A 81 -0.97 14.75 -6.84
CA LYS A 81 -0.80 15.15 -8.24
C LYS A 81 0.40 14.49 -8.89
N ASP A 82 1.51 14.48 -8.17
CA ASP A 82 2.83 14.18 -8.73
C ASP A 82 3.18 12.69 -8.68
N LEU A 83 2.48 11.90 -7.83
CA LEU A 83 2.71 10.46 -7.70
C LEU A 83 1.69 9.66 -8.51
N SER A 84 2.13 8.57 -9.13
CA SER A 84 1.28 7.57 -9.79
C SER A 84 1.15 6.28 -8.97
N GLN A 85 2.21 5.85 -8.32
CA GLN A 85 2.23 4.67 -7.46
C GLN A 85 3.15 4.89 -6.27
N ILE A 86 2.76 4.34 -5.11
CA ILE A 86 3.60 4.25 -3.91
C ILE A 86 3.76 2.77 -3.58
N LEU A 87 4.98 2.38 -3.20
CA LEU A 87 5.31 1.05 -2.73
C LEU A 87 6.07 1.16 -1.41
N SER A 88 5.70 0.36 -0.43
CA SER A 88 6.45 0.17 0.81
C SER A 88 6.93 -1.26 0.91
N THR A 89 8.18 -1.47 1.28
CA THR A 89 8.78 -2.80 1.45
C THR A 89 9.45 -2.90 2.80
N SER A 90 9.50 -4.11 3.37
CA SER A 90 10.26 -4.36 4.60
C SER A 90 10.72 -5.82 4.66
N ASN A 91 11.89 -6.03 5.26
CA ASN A 91 12.40 -7.37 5.63
C ASN A 91 12.20 -7.67 7.14
N GLY A 92 11.40 -6.83 7.83
CA GLY A 92 11.15 -6.93 9.27
C GLY A 92 12.15 -6.15 10.14
N LYS A 93 13.29 -5.74 9.61
CA LYS A 93 14.31 -4.93 10.31
C LYS A 93 14.39 -3.54 9.73
N THR A 94 14.43 -3.46 8.42
CA THR A 94 14.49 -2.20 7.67
C THR A 94 13.46 -2.21 6.55
N GLY A 95 13.24 -1.07 5.93
CA GLY A 95 12.31 -0.95 4.82
C GLY A 95 12.48 0.32 4.02
N PHE A 96 11.92 0.29 2.83
CA PHE A 96 11.94 1.40 1.89
C PHE A 96 10.54 1.89 1.57
N PHE A 97 10.43 3.19 1.35
CA PHE A 97 9.31 3.80 0.65
C PHE A 97 9.77 4.19 -0.75
N MET A 98 9.09 3.71 -1.74
CA MET A 98 9.37 3.98 -3.14
C MET A 98 8.17 4.66 -3.76
N ALA A 99 8.41 5.64 -4.62
CA ALA A 99 7.34 6.34 -5.32
C ALA A 99 7.65 6.43 -6.81
N ARG A 100 6.63 6.21 -7.60
CA ARG A 100 6.61 6.50 -9.03
C ARG A 100 5.80 7.76 -9.27
N GLY A 101 6.31 8.64 -10.13
CA GLY A 101 5.64 9.90 -10.42
C GLY A 101 6.32 10.70 -11.51
N GLN A 102 6.11 12.01 -11.48
CA GLN A 102 6.84 12.97 -12.31
C GLN A 102 7.45 14.03 -11.39
N PHE A 103 8.77 14.06 -11.33
CA PHE A 103 9.49 14.92 -10.41
C PHE A 103 10.34 15.96 -11.18
N ASP A 104 10.18 17.23 -10.84
CA ASP A 104 11.20 18.23 -11.11
C ASP A 104 12.31 18.07 -10.06
N VAL A 105 13.21 17.11 -10.33
CA VAL A 105 14.24 16.71 -9.38
C VAL A 105 15.10 17.90 -8.94
N ALA A 106 15.48 18.78 -9.86
CA ALA A 106 16.30 19.95 -9.55
C ALA A 106 15.60 20.91 -8.57
N ALA A 107 14.30 21.17 -8.80
CA ALA A 107 13.51 22.01 -7.90
C ALA A 107 13.31 21.37 -6.52
N VAL A 108 13.08 20.04 -6.47
CA VAL A 108 12.91 19.30 -5.22
C VAL A 108 14.23 19.28 -4.43
N GLU A 109 15.35 18.94 -5.05
CA GLU A 109 16.67 18.91 -4.42
C GLU A 109 17.02 20.27 -3.82
N LEU A 110 16.79 21.35 -4.57
CA LEU A 110 17.01 22.71 -4.08
C LEU A 110 16.15 23.03 -2.85
N LYS A 111 14.89 22.58 -2.82
CA LYS A 111 14.03 22.77 -1.66
C LYS A 111 14.48 21.97 -0.45
N LEU A 112 14.87 20.71 -0.66
CA LEU A 112 15.38 19.85 0.41
C LEU A 112 16.63 20.48 1.07
N GLN A 113 17.56 20.98 0.25
CA GLN A 113 18.74 21.71 0.76
C GLN A 113 18.38 22.98 1.52
N LYS A 114 17.47 23.81 0.99
CA LYS A 114 16.99 25.02 1.66
C LYS A 114 16.32 24.73 3.01
N ASN A 115 15.71 23.57 3.14
CA ASN A 115 15.12 23.09 4.39
C ASN A 115 16.11 22.36 5.31
N GLY A 116 17.42 22.44 5.00
CA GLY A 116 18.48 21.95 5.88
C GLY A 116 18.83 20.49 5.74
N LEU A 117 18.31 19.77 4.74
CA LEU A 117 18.74 18.40 4.47
C LEU A 117 20.13 18.41 3.82
N ALA A 118 21.05 17.66 4.42
CA ALA A 118 22.39 17.53 3.86
C ALA A 118 22.34 16.68 2.57
N GLN A 119 23.13 17.08 1.58
CA GLN A 119 23.39 16.28 0.40
C GLN A 119 24.55 15.35 0.67
N ILE A 120 24.34 14.05 0.46
CA ILE A 120 25.33 12.99 0.63
C ILE A 120 25.56 12.35 -0.75
N PRO A 121 26.63 12.70 -1.46
CA PRO A 121 26.95 12.06 -2.75
C PRO A 121 27.36 10.60 -2.53
N TYR A 122 26.85 9.69 -3.35
CA TYR A 122 27.20 8.28 -3.29
C TYR A 122 26.99 7.59 -4.66
N SER A 123 28.05 6.99 -5.22
CA SER A 123 28.01 6.20 -6.47
C SER A 123 27.20 6.86 -7.61
N GLY A 124 27.37 8.18 -7.79
CA GLY A 124 26.67 8.96 -8.84
C GLY A 124 25.25 9.38 -8.50
N TYR A 125 24.78 9.15 -7.27
CA TYR A 125 23.50 9.61 -6.73
C TYR A 125 23.69 10.66 -5.65
N ASN A 126 22.69 11.53 -5.50
CA ASN A 126 22.57 12.45 -4.38
C ASN A 126 21.52 11.90 -3.41
N LEU A 127 21.93 11.60 -2.18
CA LEU A 127 21.03 11.28 -1.09
C LEU A 127 20.81 12.57 -0.28
N PHE A 128 19.56 12.89 0.05
CA PHE A 128 19.20 14.07 0.86
C PHE A 128 18.66 13.61 2.20
N GLY A 129 19.34 13.96 3.28
CA GLY A 129 18.97 13.53 4.62
C GLY A 129 20.13 13.60 5.60
N ASP A 130 20.18 12.61 6.50
CA ASP A 130 21.24 12.44 7.49
C ASP A 130 21.84 11.02 7.42
N GLN A 131 22.71 10.68 8.40
CA GLN A 131 23.33 9.35 8.45
C GLN A 131 22.35 8.22 8.76
N ARG A 132 21.15 8.54 9.22
CA ARG A 132 20.11 7.55 9.58
C ARG A 132 19.10 7.35 8.47
N ARG A 133 18.61 8.42 7.87
CA ARG A 133 17.57 8.36 6.84
C ARG A 133 17.81 9.38 5.74
N ALA A 134 17.54 8.96 4.52
CA ALA A 134 17.63 9.83 3.35
C ALA A 134 16.57 9.49 2.31
N VAL A 135 16.43 10.38 1.35
CA VAL A 135 15.70 10.20 0.11
C VAL A 135 16.64 10.40 -1.07
N MET A 136 16.45 9.65 -2.13
CA MET A 136 17.15 9.80 -3.40
C MET A 136 16.19 9.73 -4.58
N PHE A 137 16.62 10.26 -5.72
CA PHE A 137 15.89 10.15 -6.99
C PHE A 137 16.66 9.28 -7.98
N ILE A 138 15.94 8.43 -8.70
CA ILE A 138 16.45 7.62 -9.80
C ILE A 138 15.79 8.13 -11.08
N GLY A 139 16.51 8.99 -11.80
CA GLY A 139 15.94 9.78 -12.90
C GLY A 139 14.80 10.69 -12.40
N SER A 140 13.96 11.14 -13.33
CA SER A 140 12.86 12.08 -13.03
C SER A 140 11.55 11.41 -12.61
N ARG A 141 11.54 10.08 -12.43
CA ARG A 141 10.28 9.34 -12.24
C ARG A 141 10.24 8.44 -11.01
N THR A 142 11.35 8.20 -10.36
CA THR A 142 11.41 7.30 -9.21
C THR A 142 12.08 7.99 -8.04
N ALA A 143 11.45 7.95 -6.89
CA ALA A 143 12.01 8.39 -5.62
C ALA A 143 12.07 7.20 -4.66
N VAL A 144 13.13 7.12 -3.86
CA VAL A 144 13.31 6.07 -2.84
C VAL A 144 13.74 6.73 -1.54
N ALA A 145 13.06 6.39 -0.45
CA ALA A 145 13.37 6.86 0.90
C ALA A 145 13.56 5.66 1.83
N GLY A 146 14.54 5.71 2.71
CA GLY A 146 14.83 4.64 3.66
C GLY A 146 16.04 4.96 4.54
N PRO A 147 16.54 3.97 5.31
CA PRO A 147 17.78 4.13 6.05
C PRO A 147 18.96 4.41 5.11
N THR A 148 19.78 5.40 5.44
CA THR A 148 20.89 5.83 4.58
C THR A 148 21.90 4.71 4.27
N PRO A 149 22.28 3.86 5.23
CA PRO A 149 23.15 2.72 4.93
C PRO A 149 22.52 1.75 3.92
N ASP A 150 21.22 1.45 4.08
CA ASP A 150 20.52 0.48 3.23
C ASP A 150 20.28 1.05 1.82
N LEU A 151 20.05 2.37 1.69
CA LEU A 151 20.00 3.03 0.38
C LEU A 151 21.32 2.91 -0.38
N LYS A 152 22.46 2.98 0.31
CA LYS A 152 23.78 2.76 -0.33
C LYS A 152 23.93 1.35 -0.84
N ILE A 153 23.52 0.35 -0.04
CA ILE A 153 23.49 -1.05 -0.45
C ILE A 153 22.57 -1.23 -1.66
N LEU A 154 21.36 -0.64 -1.61
CA LEU A 154 20.42 -0.68 -2.72
C LEU A 154 21.02 -0.10 -4.02
N ILE A 155 21.78 0.99 -3.94
CA ILE A 155 22.45 1.60 -5.10
C ILE A 155 23.50 0.62 -5.66
N ASP A 156 24.31 0.01 -4.83
CA ASP A 156 25.40 -0.89 -5.25
C ASP A 156 24.83 -2.18 -5.86
N GLU A 157 23.72 -2.68 -5.35
CA GLU A 157 23.15 -3.97 -5.72
C GLU A 157 22.00 -3.92 -6.73
N ARG A 158 21.43 -2.76 -7.03
CA ARG A 158 20.23 -2.59 -7.85
C ARG A 158 20.29 -3.21 -9.26
N HIS A 159 21.47 -3.46 -9.77
CA HIS A 159 21.68 -4.10 -11.08
C HIS A 159 21.89 -5.63 -10.97
N GLN A 160 21.87 -6.16 -9.76
CA GLN A 160 21.98 -7.59 -9.58
C GLN A 160 20.67 -8.30 -9.94
N PRO A 161 20.74 -9.48 -10.58
CA PRO A 161 19.54 -10.23 -10.97
C PRO A 161 18.74 -10.77 -9.78
N THR A 162 19.27 -10.66 -8.56
CA THR A 162 18.60 -11.06 -7.32
C THR A 162 17.57 -10.05 -6.81
N HIS A 163 17.54 -8.83 -7.35
CA HIS A 163 16.55 -7.82 -7.00
C HIS A 163 15.20 -8.12 -7.66
N GLY A 164 14.16 -7.72 -6.97
CA GLY A 164 12.78 -7.90 -7.39
C GLY A 164 11.96 -8.67 -6.36
N LEU A 165 10.66 -8.75 -6.60
CA LEU A 165 9.74 -9.38 -5.67
C LEU A 165 10.10 -10.86 -5.43
N PRO A 166 10.40 -11.28 -4.17
CA PRO A 166 10.71 -12.67 -3.85
C PRO A 166 9.59 -13.62 -4.31
N PRO A 167 9.91 -14.88 -4.72
CA PRO A 167 8.91 -15.78 -5.31
C PRO A 167 7.66 -16.01 -4.46
N ALA A 168 7.81 -16.23 -3.14
CA ALA A 168 6.68 -16.44 -2.25
C ALA A 168 5.81 -15.18 -2.12
N LEU A 169 6.44 -14.00 -2.01
CA LEU A 169 5.72 -12.73 -1.95
C LEU A 169 5.05 -12.39 -3.28
N ARG A 170 5.70 -12.71 -4.42
CA ARG A 170 5.11 -12.61 -5.76
C ARG A 170 3.85 -13.46 -5.89
N GLN A 171 3.89 -14.70 -5.40
CA GLN A 171 2.72 -15.58 -5.40
C GLN A 171 1.57 -14.97 -4.59
N ALA A 172 1.85 -14.42 -3.40
CA ALA A 172 0.85 -13.74 -2.58
C ALA A 172 0.26 -12.52 -3.29
N VAL A 173 1.10 -11.64 -3.87
CA VAL A 173 0.65 -10.44 -4.62
C VAL A 173 -0.23 -10.82 -5.82
N GLN A 174 0.06 -11.92 -6.49
CA GLN A 174 -0.73 -12.40 -7.63
C GLN A 174 -2.15 -12.85 -7.27
N THR A 175 -2.44 -13.12 -6.00
CA THR A 175 -3.81 -13.42 -5.54
C THR A 175 -4.67 -12.18 -5.34
N ILE A 176 -4.06 -11.00 -5.22
CA ILE A 176 -4.77 -9.75 -4.97
C ILE A 176 -5.36 -9.22 -6.29
N PRO A 177 -6.68 -9.06 -6.41
CA PRO A 177 -7.31 -8.59 -7.65
C PRO A 177 -6.84 -7.19 -8.06
N ASN A 178 -6.73 -6.93 -9.35
CA ASN A 178 -6.26 -5.67 -9.94
C ASN A 178 -7.16 -4.45 -9.67
N ASN A 179 -8.33 -4.66 -9.11
CA ASN A 179 -9.25 -3.59 -8.73
C ASN A 179 -8.97 -3.02 -7.32
N ARG A 180 -7.95 -3.51 -6.63
CA ARG A 180 -7.56 -3.02 -5.29
C ARG A 180 -6.57 -1.88 -5.44
N GLN A 181 -6.98 -0.65 -5.10
CA GLN A 181 -6.11 0.53 -5.20
C GLN A 181 -5.12 0.61 -4.05
N VAL A 182 -5.47 0.06 -2.89
CA VAL A 182 -4.58 -0.09 -1.74
C VAL A 182 -4.48 -1.58 -1.43
N TRP A 183 -3.26 -2.08 -1.29
CA TRP A 183 -3.04 -3.49 -1.04
C TRP A 183 -1.76 -3.75 -0.26
N ALA A 184 -1.69 -4.90 0.38
CA ALA A 184 -0.48 -5.40 1.02
C ALA A 184 -0.40 -6.91 0.91
N ALA A 185 0.83 -7.43 0.94
CA ALA A 185 1.12 -8.86 1.07
C ALA A 185 2.32 -9.05 1.99
N PHE A 186 2.34 -10.15 2.73
CA PHE A 186 3.47 -10.53 3.58
C PHE A 186 3.62 -12.05 3.63
N VAL A 187 4.84 -12.48 3.91
CA VAL A 187 5.22 -13.90 4.03
C VAL A 187 6.22 -14.08 5.17
N GLY A 188 6.30 -15.28 5.75
CA GLY A 188 7.24 -15.58 6.83
C GLY A 188 6.81 -15.04 8.20
N GLY A 189 5.54 -14.67 8.33
CA GLY A 189 4.94 -14.19 9.57
C GLY A 189 5.24 -12.73 9.88
N LEU A 190 4.46 -12.18 10.81
CA LEU A 190 4.61 -10.78 11.26
C LEU A 190 5.56 -10.64 12.47
N ARG A 191 6.30 -11.71 12.82
CA ARG A 191 7.16 -11.74 14.02
C ARG A 191 8.29 -10.71 14.01
N GLY A 192 8.73 -10.27 12.84
CA GLY A 192 9.80 -9.30 12.67
C GLY A 192 9.34 -7.87 12.41
N LEU A 193 8.03 -7.65 12.23
CA LEU A 193 7.51 -6.31 12.01
C LEU A 193 7.40 -5.59 13.35
N ASP A 194 8.21 -4.55 13.54
CA ASP A 194 8.02 -3.60 14.63
C ASP A 194 6.78 -2.74 14.34
N LEU A 195 5.67 -3.10 14.96
CA LEU A 195 4.41 -2.38 14.84
C LEU A 195 4.40 -1.10 15.70
N GLY A 196 5.48 -0.80 16.41
CA GLY A 196 5.58 0.37 17.31
C GLY A 196 4.59 0.31 18.49
N VAL A 197 4.11 -0.89 18.84
CA VAL A 197 3.11 -1.09 19.89
C VAL A 197 3.80 -1.59 21.16
N PRO A 198 3.68 -0.90 22.30
CA PRO A 198 4.23 -1.39 23.56
C PRO A 198 3.70 -2.78 23.91
N GLU A 199 4.58 -3.73 24.28
CA GLU A 199 4.23 -5.13 24.54
C GLU A 199 3.26 -5.31 25.71
N ASP A 200 3.29 -4.41 26.68
CA ASP A 200 2.46 -4.39 27.89
C ASP A 200 1.09 -3.73 27.69
N SER A 201 0.79 -3.23 26.48
CA SER A 201 -0.49 -2.65 26.13
C SER A 201 -1.49 -3.73 25.68
N ASN A 202 -2.80 -3.41 25.74
CA ASN A 202 -3.84 -4.27 25.17
C ASN A 202 -3.61 -4.52 23.66
N LEU A 203 -2.98 -3.56 22.97
CA LEU A 203 -2.58 -3.72 21.57
C LEU A 203 -1.35 -4.62 21.44
N GLY A 204 -0.46 -4.69 22.44
CA GLY A 204 0.66 -5.62 22.49
C GLY A 204 0.19 -7.08 22.54
N GLN A 205 -0.90 -7.37 23.24
CA GLN A 205 -1.51 -8.70 23.23
C GLN A 205 -2.04 -9.07 21.85
N ILE A 206 -2.66 -8.12 21.12
CA ILE A 206 -3.08 -8.33 19.74
C ILE A 206 -1.86 -8.56 18.83
N ALA A 207 -0.79 -7.79 19.00
CA ALA A 207 0.46 -7.98 18.26
C ALA A 207 1.06 -9.39 18.51
N HIS A 208 0.89 -9.94 19.73
CA HIS A 208 1.32 -11.31 20.02
C HIS A 208 0.49 -12.36 19.24
N LEU A 209 -0.82 -12.15 19.11
CA LEU A 209 -1.68 -13.04 18.30
C LEU A 209 -1.31 -13.00 16.81
N LEU A 210 -0.91 -11.84 16.30
CA LEU A 210 -0.46 -11.71 14.91
C LEU A 210 0.80 -12.54 14.57
N ARG A 211 1.55 -13.00 15.58
CA ARG A 211 2.66 -13.94 15.40
C ARG A 211 2.23 -15.34 14.94
N GLY A 212 0.95 -15.67 15.10
CA GLY A 212 0.34 -16.90 14.60
C GLY A 212 0.06 -16.89 13.09
N ILE A 213 0.17 -15.74 12.44
CA ILE A 213 -0.06 -15.60 10.99
C ILE A 213 1.24 -15.90 10.26
N ASP A 214 1.22 -16.81 9.29
CA ASP A 214 2.37 -17.16 8.45
C ASP A 214 2.48 -16.24 7.24
N HIS A 215 1.40 -16.07 6.49
CA HIS A 215 1.34 -15.15 5.37
C HIS A 215 -0.07 -14.59 5.20
N GLY A 216 -0.19 -13.53 4.42
CA GLY A 216 -1.50 -12.97 4.16
C GLY A 216 -1.48 -11.85 3.12
N THR A 217 -2.68 -11.49 2.71
CA THR A 217 -2.94 -10.38 1.79
C THR A 217 -4.05 -9.49 2.28
N ILE A 218 -3.98 -8.23 1.92
CA ILE A 218 -5.01 -7.22 2.18
C ILE A 218 -5.26 -6.47 0.88
N GLY A 219 -6.52 -6.18 0.58
CA GLY A 219 -6.91 -5.39 -0.58
C GLY A 219 -8.09 -4.48 -0.27
N ILE A 220 -8.04 -3.24 -0.76
CA ILE A 220 -9.09 -2.24 -0.61
C ILE A 220 -9.47 -1.69 -1.98
N ASP A 221 -10.76 -1.76 -2.31
CA ASP A 221 -11.36 -1.11 -3.48
C ASP A 221 -12.21 0.09 -3.02
N LEU A 222 -11.90 1.26 -3.58
CA LEU A 222 -12.52 2.54 -3.23
C LEU A 222 -13.43 3.11 -4.35
N ARG A 223 -13.78 2.30 -5.35
CA ARG A 223 -14.57 2.75 -6.51
C ARG A 223 -16.05 2.92 -6.22
N ASN A 224 -16.57 2.17 -5.26
CA ASN A 224 -17.99 2.21 -4.90
C ASN A 224 -18.18 1.99 -3.39
N GLY A 225 -17.83 3.01 -2.61
CA GLY A 225 -17.65 2.87 -1.18
C GLY A 225 -16.32 2.19 -0.86
N VAL A 226 -16.22 1.53 0.29
CA VAL A 226 -15.02 0.79 0.69
C VAL A 226 -15.31 -0.70 0.68
N ASP A 227 -14.65 -1.45 -0.21
CA ASP A 227 -14.64 -2.91 -0.19
C ASP A 227 -13.25 -3.38 0.29
N PHE A 228 -13.21 -3.84 1.52
CA PHE A 228 -12.04 -4.41 2.17
C PHE A 228 -12.06 -5.93 2.10
N LYS A 229 -10.92 -6.54 1.81
CA LYS A 229 -10.69 -7.97 1.92
C LYS A 229 -9.31 -8.25 2.49
N GLY A 230 -9.23 -9.11 3.49
CA GLY A 230 -8.01 -9.64 4.07
C GLY A 230 -8.07 -11.15 4.14
N ASP A 231 -7.04 -11.80 3.65
CA ASP A 231 -6.87 -13.25 3.68
C ASP A 231 -5.62 -13.54 4.52
N LEU A 232 -5.77 -14.26 5.63
CA LEU A 232 -4.72 -14.55 6.60
C LEU A 232 -4.56 -16.07 6.74
N ASP A 233 -3.41 -16.59 6.36
CA ASP A 233 -3.07 -17.99 6.57
C ASP A 233 -2.19 -18.12 7.83
N CYS A 234 -2.63 -18.98 8.75
CA CYS A 234 -2.03 -19.13 10.07
C CYS A 234 -1.17 -20.40 10.15
N ASN A 235 -0.26 -20.46 11.12
CA ASN A 235 0.60 -21.62 11.31
C ASN A 235 -0.21 -22.89 11.65
N THR A 236 -1.26 -22.73 12.48
CA THR A 236 -2.12 -23.83 12.93
C THR A 236 -3.59 -23.44 12.92
N ASP A 237 -4.50 -24.43 12.96
CA ASP A 237 -5.95 -24.19 13.11
C ASP A 237 -6.27 -23.47 14.44
N ILE A 238 -5.46 -23.72 15.47
CA ILE A 238 -5.60 -23.07 16.78
C ILE A 238 -5.25 -21.59 16.68
N ASP A 239 -4.15 -21.24 15.98
CA ASP A 239 -3.80 -19.84 15.74
C ASP A 239 -4.89 -19.13 14.95
N ALA A 240 -5.41 -19.77 13.91
CA ALA A 240 -6.52 -19.23 13.11
C ALA A 240 -7.77 -18.97 13.99
N LYS A 241 -8.09 -19.91 14.88
CA LYS A 241 -9.19 -19.72 15.84
C LYS A 241 -8.96 -18.54 16.77
N HIS A 242 -7.77 -18.42 17.34
CA HIS A 242 -7.44 -17.32 18.22
C HIS A 242 -7.53 -15.97 17.51
N ILE A 243 -7.03 -15.86 16.27
CA ILE A 243 -7.11 -14.64 15.46
C ILE A 243 -8.56 -14.31 15.11
N HIS A 244 -9.33 -15.31 14.66
CA HIS A 244 -10.76 -15.15 14.39
C HIS A 244 -11.51 -14.62 15.62
N ASP A 245 -11.33 -15.26 16.78
CA ASP A 245 -12.01 -14.89 18.02
C ASP A 245 -11.57 -13.50 18.52
N ALA A 246 -10.28 -13.17 18.38
CA ALA A 246 -9.76 -11.84 18.74
C ALA A 246 -10.37 -10.73 17.87
N ILE A 247 -10.42 -10.91 16.55
CA ILE A 247 -11.03 -9.93 15.64
C ILE A 247 -12.51 -9.74 15.99
N ARG A 248 -13.25 -10.83 16.21
CA ARG A 248 -14.67 -10.77 16.63
C ARG A 248 -14.84 -10.10 17.98
N GLY A 249 -13.93 -10.36 18.92
CA GLY A 249 -13.90 -9.70 20.22
C GLY A 249 -13.74 -8.18 20.12
N VAL A 250 -12.79 -7.72 19.29
CA VAL A 250 -12.57 -6.29 19.03
C VAL A 250 -13.82 -5.65 18.40
N ILE A 251 -14.44 -6.31 17.44
CA ILE A 251 -15.70 -5.85 16.82
C ILE A 251 -16.80 -5.75 17.88
N GLY A 252 -16.95 -6.78 18.75
CA GLY A 252 -17.93 -6.80 19.82
C GLY A 252 -17.74 -5.68 20.84
N ILE A 253 -16.51 -5.45 21.29
CA ILE A 253 -16.17 -4.34 22.18
C ILE A 253 -16.46 -2.99 21.52
N GLY A 254 -16.08 -2.83 20.24
CA GLY A 254 -16.36 -1.62 19.47
C GLY A 254 -17.87 -1.31 19.41
N ARG A 255 -18.69 -2.34 19.17
CA ARG A 255 -20.16 -2.20 19.18
C ARG A 255 -20.70 -1.78 20.55
N LEU A 256 -20.26 -2.43 21.61
CA LEU A 256 -20.70 -2.13 22.99
C LEU A 256 -20.25 -0.74 23.45
N SER A 257 -19.12 -0.27 22.96
CA SER A 257 -18.56 1.07 23.29
C SER A 257 -19.11 2.18 22.39
N THR A 258 -19.97 1.86 21.43
CA THR A 258 -20.54 2.84 20.51
C THR A 258 -21.63 3.64 21.21
N PRO A 259 -21.53 4.98 21.26
CA PRO A 259 -22.59 5.81 21.83
C PRO A 259 -23.90 5.72 21.05
N ASP A 260 -25.04 5.81 21.74
CA ASP A 260 -26.40 5.68 21.15
C ASP A 260 -26.66 6.71 20.02
N ASN A 261 -25.99 7.86 20.06
CA ASN A 261 -26.09 8.91 19.05
C ASN A 261 -25.19 8.69 17.82
N ARG A 262 -24.58 7.49 17.68
CA ARG A 262 -23.69 7.13 16.58
C ARG A 262 -24.10 5.82 15.89
N PRO A 263 -25.35 5.72 15.39
CA PRO A 263 -25.85 4.48 14.77
C PRO A 263 -25.06 4.08 13.50
N GLU A 264 -24.40 5.03 12.84
CA GLU A 264 -23.54 4.78 11.69
C GLU A 264 -22.33 3.90 12.05
N LEU A 265 -21.78 3.99 13.28
CA LEU A 265 -20.70 3.10 13.74
C LEU A 265 -21.20 1.68 13.91
N LEU A 266 -22.42 1.49 14.42
CA LEU A 266 -23.02 0.14 14.54
C LEU A 266 -23.19 -0.47 13.14
N ARG A 267 -23.72 0.30 12.19
CA ARG A 267 -23.84 -0.14 10.79
C ARG A 267 -22.48 -0.53 10.19
N LEU A 268 -21.40 0.19 10.52
CA LEU A 268 -20.05 -0.15 10.06
C LEU A 268 -19.64 -1.53 10.59
N TYR A 269 -19.77 -1.77 11.90
CA TYR A 269 -19.44 -3.07 12.49
C TYR A 269 -20.28 -4.21 11.88
N ASP A 270 -21.51 -3.95 11.46
CA ASP A 270 -22.39 -4.93 10.80
C ASP A 270 -21.89 -5.35 9.42
N THR A 271 -21.07 -4.52 8.76
CA THR A 271 -20.49 -4.86 7.46
C THR A 271 -19.32 -5.82 7.56
N ILE A 272 -18.69 -5.94 8.75
CA ILE A 272 -17.49 -6.75 8.94
C ILE A 272 -17.86 -8.21 9.13
N LYS A 273 -17.36 -9.05 8.23
CA LYS A 273 -17.47 -10.51 8.31
C LYS A 273 -16.10 -11.11 8.60
N VAL A 274 -16.07 -12.07 9.49
CA VAL A 274 -14.85 -12.81 9.84
C VAL A 274 -15.21 -14.29 9.78
N GLU A 275 -14.51 -15.02 8.93
CA GLU A 275 -14.75 -16.45 8.72
C GLU A 275 -13.44 -17.21 8.92
N GLN A 276 -13.50 -18.37 9.58
CA GLN A 276 -12.37 -19.28 9.72
C GLN A 276 -12.64 -20.54 8.93
N ILE A 277 -11.69 -20.93 8.09
CA ILE A 277 -11.69 -22.18 7.35
C ILE A 277 -10.34 -22.85 7.57
N GLN A 278 -10.31 -23.87 8.44
CA GLN A 278 -9.06 -24.52 8.85
C GLN A 278 -8.03 -23.49 9.37
N LYS A 279 -6.87 -23.41 8.75
CA LYS A 279 -5.79 -22.47 9.11
C LYS A 279 -5.98 -21.05 8.57
N ARG A 280 -7.03 -20.80 7.80
CA ARG A 280 -7.27 -19.52 7.15
C ARG A 280 -8.34 -18.71 7.87
N VAL A 281 -8.10 -17.42 7.99
CA VAL A 281 -9.05 -16.41 8.46
C VAL A 281 -9.30 -15.40 7.36
N ASP A 282 -10.52 -15.35 6.85
CA ASP A 282 -10.98 -14.39 5.87
C ASP A 282 -11.72 -13.25 6.59
N VAL A 283 -11.29 -12.01 6.33
CA VAL A 283 -11.93 -10.81 6.86
C VAL A 283 -12.42 -9.97 5.70
N SER A 284 -13.69 -9.60 5.70
CA SER A 284 -14.23 -8.73 4.65
C SER A 284 -15.15 -7.67 5.24
N ALA A 285 -15.21 -6.52 4.57
CA ALA A 285 -16.16 -5.46 4.90
C ALA A 285 -16.57 -4.70 3.64
N GLN A 286 -17.87 -4.44 3.51
CA GLN A 286 -18.40 -3.64 2.41
C GLN A 286 -19.14 -2.44 2.98
N VAL A 287 -18.50 -1.28 2.92
CA VAL A 287 -19.06 -0.01 3.38
C VAL A 287 -19.70 0.69 2.18
N ALA A 288 -21.01 0.85 2.20
CA ALA A 288 -21.74 1.51 1.13
C ALA A 288 -21.37 3.02 1.05
N PRO A 289 -21.48 3.65 -0.13
CA PRO A 289 -21.07 5.04 -0.32
C PRO A 289 -21.73 6.04 0.63
N ASP A 290 -23.01 5.84 0.99
CA ASP A 290 -23.72 6.70 1.95
C ASP A 290 -23.14 6.63 3.37
N LEU A 291 -22.64 5.49 3.76
CA LEU A 291 -21.99 5.28 5.05
C LEU A 291 -20.54 5.79 5.02
N GLU A 292 -19.81 5.57 3.93
CA GLU A 292 -18.48 6.14 3.69
C GLU A 292 -18.50 7.66 3.80
N ASP A 293 -19.45 8.33 3.11
CA ASP A 293 -19.63 9.78 3.14
C ASP A 293 -19.82 10.30 4.57
N LYS A 294 -20.65 9.64 5.37
CA LYS A 294 -20.87 10.04 6.77
C LYS A 294 -19.61 9.92 7.62
N PHE A 295 -18.83 8.86 7.41
CA PHE A 295 -17.57 8.68 8.14
C PHE A 295 -16.54 9.73 7.78
N LEU A 296 -16.39 10.01 6.50
CA LEU A 296 -15.43 11.01 6.03
C LEU A 296 -15.83 12.41 6.52
N ASP A 297 -17.10 12.76 6.49
CA ASP A 297 -17.60 14.03 7.03
C ASP A 297 -17.32 14.16 8.54
N LEU A 298 -17.52 13.09 9.31
CA LEU A 298 -17.23 13.07 10.74
C LEU A 298 -15.74 13.20 11.03
N TRP A 299 -14.91 12.47 10.29
CA TRP A 299 -13.46 12.51 10.43
C TRP A 299 -12.91 13.90 10.10
N LEU A 300 -13.41 14.54 9.06
CA LEU A 300 -13.01 15.88 8.66
C LEU A 300 -13.41 16.94 9.70
N LYS A 301 -14.58 16.79 10.30
CA LYS A 301 -15.04 17.69 11.37
C LYS A 301 -14.18 17.55 12.62
N GLN A 302 -13.76 16.32 12.98
CA GLN A 302 -12.88 16.07 14.13
C GLN A 302 -11.44 16.53 13.87
N GLY A 303 -10.91 16.34 12.65
CA GLY A 303 -9.57 16.80 12.26
C GLY A 303 -9.43 18.34 12.25
N ARG A 304 -10.53 19.07 12.02
CA ARG A 304 -10.57 20.54 12.10
C ARG A 304 -10.70 21.06 13.54
N ALA A 305 -11.11 20.23 14.49
CA ALA A 305 -11.33 20.60 15.89
C ALA A 305 -10.10 20.36 16.81
N ARG A 306 -8.99 19.83 16.29
CA ARG A 306 -7.75 19.71 17.03
C ARG A 306 -6.78 20.78 16.54
N PRO A 307 -6.44 21.78 17.40
CA PRO A 307 -5.49 22.83 17.09
C PRO A 307 -4.05 22.30 16.94
#